data_5ecbeaaa7d863b7466c87cab194439f0
#
_entry.id   5ecbeaaa7d863b7466c87cab194439f0
#
_cell.length_a   1.000
_cell.length_b   1.000
_cell.length_c   1.000
_cell.angle_alpha   90.00
_cell.angle_beta   90.00
_cell.angle_gamma   90.00
#
_symmetry.space_group_name_H-M   'P 1'
#
loop_
_entity.id
_entity.type
_entity.pdbx_description
1 polymer ?
#
loop_
_entity_poly.entity_id
_entity_poly.type
_entity_poly.pdbx_seq_one_letter_code
_entity_poly.pdbx_strand_id
1 'polypeptide(L)'
;MKIPQGMEVEGGNGSQVLKLIKNLYGLKQASHNWYTMIKNGLMDRGFEPSEADPCMFIKEELVVVLYVDDMIVVGKRKQDIEELYNSLKEGNENFKLTKEGKIDKYLGVELIDDGQGSFEARQPHLIKRIIEHSGLEASLTNSRPTPATLPLLYKDLQGTNRKYD
;
A
#
# COMPACT_ATOMS: atom_id res chain seq x y z
N MET A 1 13.87 24.84 10.37
CA MET A 1 14.93 23.91 10.83
C MET A 1 16.22 24.69 11.09
N LYS A 2 17.12 24.18 11.93
CA LYS A 2 18.46 24.78 12.07
C LYS A 2 19.22 24.62 10.74
N ILE A 3 20.12 25.57 10.47
CA ILE A 3 20.99 25.50 9.28
C ILE A 3 21.86 24.25 9.41
N PRO A 4 21.92 23.38 8.38
CA PRO A 4 22.79 22.20 8.38
C PRO A 4 24.27 22.61 8.51
N GLN A 5 25.06 21.75 9.13
CA GLN A 5 26.50 21.97 9.27
C GLN A 5 27.17 21.98 7.87
N GLY A 6 27.97 22.99 7.60
CA GLY A 6 28.61 23.18 6.29
C GLY A 6 27.80 24.02 5.27
N MET A 7 26.62 24.52 5.65
CA MET A 7 25.85 25.45 4.82
C MET A 7 26.10 26.88 5.32
N GLU A 8 26.73 27.70 4.53
CA GLU A 8 26.93 29.11 4.80
C GLU A 8 25.75 29.94 4.28
N VAL A 9 25.19 30.81 5.13
CA VAL A 9 24.16 31.77 4.75
C VAL A 9 24.74 33.17 4.90
N GLU A 10 24.80 33.92 3.81
CA GLU A 10 25.32 35.29 3.84
C GLU A 10 24.56 36.15 4.86
N GLY A 11 25.30 36.86 5.72
CA GLY A 11 24.75 37.73 6.77
C GLY A 11 24.20 36.98 8.00
N GLY A 12 24.51 35.70 8.16
CA GLY A 12 24.05 34.88 9.27
C GLY A 12 24.73 35.22 10.61
N ASN A 13 23.93 35.53 11.64
CA ASN A 13 24.39 35.79 13.01
C ASN A 13 24.27 34.56 13.94
N GLY A 14 24.21 33.35 13.39
CA GLY A 14 24.14 32.07 14.14
C GLY A 14 22.78 31.73 14.75
N SER A 15 21.82 32.66 14.79
CA SER A 15 20.45 32.40 15.29
C SER A 15 19.42 32.18 14.17
N GLN A 16 19.85 32.17 12.93
CA GLN A 16 18.98 32.03 11.78
C GLN A 16 18.47 30.59 11.64
N VAL A 17 17.24 30.45 11.13
CA VAL A 17 16.61 29.18 10.84
C VAL A 17 16.11 29.17 9.40
N LEU A 18 16.17 28.00 8.76
CA LEU A 18 15.58 27.80 7.43
C LEU A 18 14.10 27.48 7.57
N LYS A 19 13.25 28.20 6.82
CA LYS A 19 11.85 27.85 6.66
C LYS A 19 11.74 26.80 5.56
N LEU A 20 11.19 25.64 5.89
CA LEU A 20 10.90 24.62 4.90
C LEU A 20 9.71 25.04 4.04
N ILE A 21 9.88 25.02 2.72
CA ILE A 21 8.83 25.29 1.73
C ILE A 21 8.10 24.00 1.38
N LYS A 22 8.79 22.85 1.50
CA LYS A 22 8.23 21.50 1.26
C LYS A 22 8.53 20.61 2.45
N ASN A 23 7.73 19.59 2.64
CA ASN A 23 7.98 18.56 3.62
C ASN A 23 9.29 17.80 3.29
N LEU A 24 10.07 17.49 4.33
CA LEU A 24 11.20 16.58 4.23
C LEU A 24 10.78 15.20 4.75
N TYR A 25 11.33 14.17 4.12
CA TYR A 25 11.17 12.80 4.58
C TYR A 25 11.64 12.65 6.03
N GLY A 26 10.88 11.92 6.85
CA GLY A 26 11.16 11.71 8.27
C GLY A 26 10.58 12.76 9.23
N LEU A 27 9.95 13.82 8.74
CA LEU A 27 9.19 14.74 9.61
C LEU A 27 7.84 14.09 9.99
N LYS A 28 7.44 14.22 11.26
CA LYS A 28 6.16 13.69 11.77
C LYS A 28 4.95 14.10 10.92
N GLN A 29 4.92 15.37 10.51
CA GLN A 29 3.81 15.93 9.74
C GLN A 29 3.88 15.61 8.24
N ALA A 30 5.00 15.12 7.72
CA ALA A 30 5.17 14.90 6.28
C ALA A 30 4.18 13.87 5.73
N SER A 31 4.05 12.73 6.40
CA SER A 31 3.10 11.67 6.01
C SER A 31 1.64 12.12 6.11
N HIS A 32 1.30 12.86 7.17
CA HIS A 32 -0.05 13.40 7.34
C HIS A 32 -0.40 14.42 6.26
N ASN A 33 0.52 15.34 5.95
CA ASN A 33 0.31 16.34 4.90
C ASN A 33 0.20 15.69 3.52
N TRP A 34 1.02 14.68 3.24
CA TRP A 34 0.93 13.90 2.01
C TRP A 34 -0.41 13.21 1.88
N TYR A 35 -0.81 12.45 2.91
CA TYR A 35 -2.11 11.77 2.92
C TYR A 35 -3.26 12.76 2.72
N THR A 36 -3.25 13.90 3.43
CA THR A 36 -4.30 14.93 3.29
C THR A 36 -4.35 15.48 1.87
N MET A 37 -3.20 15.73 1.26
CA MET A 37 -3.13 16.25 -0.11
C MET A 37 -3.67 15.25 -1.13
N ILE A 38 -3.26 13.98 -1.08
CA ILE A 38 -3.74 12.96 -2.03
C ILE A 38 -5.20 12.61 -1.79
N LYS A 39 -5.65 12.55 -0.53
CA LYS A 39 -7.07 12.37 -0.18
C LYS A 39 -7.93 13.46 -0.80
N ASN A 40 -7.58 14.73 -0.60
CA ASN A 40 -8.33 15.84 -1.17
C ASN A 40 -8.33 15.76 -2.71
N GLY A 41 -7.17 15.49 -3.33
CA GLY A 41 -7.06 15.32 -4.77
C GLY A 41 -7.95 14.19 -5.32
N LEU A 42 -8.13 13.08 -4.59
CA LEU A 42 -9.05 12.01 -4.96
C LEU A 42 -10.52 12.43 -4.74
N MET A 43 -10.82 13.06 -3.60
CA MET A 43 -12.19 13.52 -3.29
C MET A 43 -12.67 14.58 -4.29
N ASP A 44 -11.81 15.50 -4.73
CA ASP A 44 -12.13 16.50 -5.77
C ASP A 44 -12.46 15.85 -7.13
N ARG A 45 -12.04 14.60 -7.32
CA ARG A 45 -12.36 13.78 -8.51
C ARG A 45 -13.54 12.84 -8.28
N GLY A 46 -14.23 12.97 -7.14
CA GLY A 46 -15.44 12.23 -6.80
C GLY A 46 -15.19 10.85 -6.22
N PHE A 47 -13.99 10.58 -5.70
CA PHE A 47 -13.74 9.39 -4.91
C PHE A 47 -14.20 9.59 -3.46
N GLU A 48 -14.73 8.56 -2.86
CA GLU A 48 -15.13 8.53 -1.45
C GLU A 48 -14.23 7.58 -0.67
N PRO A 49 -13.76 7.95 0.54
CA PRO A 49 -13.02 7.05 1.38
C PRO A 49 -13.92 5.91 1.86
N SER A 50 -13.40 4.69 1.92
CA SER A 50 -14.12 3.54 2.44
C SER A 50 -14.29 3.65 3.96
N GLU A 51 -15.43 3.16 4.45
CA GLU A 51 -15.66 3.04 5.90
C GLU A 51 -14.75 2.00 6.56
N ALA A 52 -14.32 0.98 5.80
CA ALA A 52 -13.49 -0.10 6.31
C ALA A 52 -12.01 0.30 6.45
N ASP A 53 -11.49 1.12 5.51
CA ASP A 53 -10.09 1.55 5.50
C ASP A 53 -10.00 2.98 4.94
N PRO A 54 -9.52 3.96 5.72
CA PRO A 54 -9.36 5.35 5.28
C PRO A 54 -8.34 5.53 4.14
N CYS A 55 -7.50 4.52 3.87
CA CYS A 55 -6.56 4.53 2.75
C CYS A 55 -7.14 3.90 1.47
N MET A 56 -8.37 3.40 1.50
CA MET A 56 -9.09 2.89 0.35
C MET A 56 -10.14 3.90 -0.11
N PHE A 57 -10.12 4.23 -1.39
CA PHE A 57 -11.03 5.19 -2.02
C PHE A 57 -11.76 4.52 -3.16
N ILE A 58 -13.06 4.80 -3.27
CA ILE A 58 -13.94 4.14 -4.23
C ILE A 58 -14.67 5.20 -5.05
N LYS A 59 -14.73 4.99 -6.34
CA LYS A 59 -15.56 5.75 -7.27
C LYS A 59 -16.08 4.81 -8.35
N GLU A 60 -17.38 4.56 -8.38
CA GLU A 60 -17.99 3.65 -9.36
C GLU A 60 -17.29 2.28 -9.41
N GLU A 61 -16.60 1.97 -10.50
CA GLU A 61 -15.86 0.73 -10.72
C GLU A 61 -14.34 0.87 -10.50
N LEU A 62 -13.88 2.03 -10.00
CA LEU A 62 -12.50 2.30 -9.65
C LEU A 62 -12.30 2.20 -8.14
N VAL A 63 -11.26 1.49 -7.75
CA VAL A 63 -10.77 1.43 -6.36
C VAL A 63 -9.32 1.89 -6.35
N VAL A 64 -9.01 2.80 -5.45
CA VAL A 64 -7.67 3.30 -5.17
C VAL A 64 -7.28 2.91 -3.76
N VAL A 65 -6.13 2.26 -3.60
CA VAL A 65 -5.57 1.91 -2.29
C VAL A 65 -4.23 2.62 -2.13
N LEU A 66 -4.07 3.36 -1.05
CA LEU A 66 -2.87 4.11 -0.72
C LEU A 66 -2.06 3.39 0.36
N TYR A 67 -0.75 3.33 0.17
CA TYR A 67 0.18 2.92 1.21
C TYR A 67 1.42 3.82 1.17
N VAL A 68 1.48 4.78 2.08
CA VAL A 68 2.53 5.81 2.14
C VAL A 68 2.64 6.52 0.78
N ASP A 69 3.70 6.25 0.00
CA ASP A 69 3.97 6.86 -1.31
C ASP A 69 3.44 6.02 -2.48
N ASP A 70 3.05 4.77 -2.21
CA ASP A 70 2.57 3.84 -3.22
C ASP A 70 1.05 3.91 -3.37
N MET A 71 0.58 3.77 -4.61
CA MET A 71 -0.83 3.77 -4.95
C MET A 71 -1.15 2.63 -5.91
N ILE A 72 -2.09 1.78 -5.51
CA ILE A 72 -2.70 0.79 -6.41
C ILE A 72 -4.01 1.34 -6.93
N VAL A 73 -4.23 1.23 -8.23
CA VAL A 73 -5.51 1.55 -8.87
C VAL A 73 -6.04 0.28 -9.54
N VAL A 74 -7.26 -0.08 -9.17
CA VAL A 74 -7.98 -1.23 -9.73
C VAL A 74 -9.24 -0.72 -10.41
N GLY A 75 -9.50 -1.21 -11.61
CA GLY A 75 -10.69 -0.83 -12.37
C GLY A 75 -10.94 -1.81 -13.52
N LYS A 76 -12.18 -1.90 -13.95
CA LYS A 76 -12.57 -2.78 -15.08
C LYS A 76 -11.98 -2.33 -16.40
N ARG A 77 -11.94 -1.01 -16.64
CA ARG A 77 -11.47 -0.44 -17.89
C ARG A 77 -10.13 0.24 -17.70
N LYS A 78 -9.16 -0.14 -18.51
CA LYS A 78 -7.84 0.48 -18.50
C LYS A 78 -7.91 1.98 -18.76
N GLN A 79 -8.86 2.42 -19.56
CA GLN A 79 -9.06 3.83 -19.89
C GLN A 79 -9.35 4.69 -18.64
N ASP A 80 -10.19 4.20 -17.72
CA ASP A 80 -10.55 4.93 -16.50
C ASP A 80 -9.32 5.13 -15.60
N ILE A 81 -8.45 4.12 -15.55
CA ILE A 81 -7.18 4.18 -14.81
C ILE A 81 -6.24 5.22 -15.44
N GLU A 82 -6.18 5.29 -16.78
CA GLU A 82 -5.37 6.26 -17.50
C GLU A 82 -5.91 7.69 -17.31
N GLU A 83 -7.22 7.86 -17.35
CA GLU A 83 -7.89 9.16 -17.11
C GLU A 83 -7.62 9.66 -15.70
N LEU A 84 -7.72 8.79 -14.68
CA LEU A 84 -7.39 9.14 -13.31
C LEU A 84 -5.91 9.55 -13.19
N TYR A 85 -4.99 8.78 -13.77
CA TYR A 85 -3.56 9.08 -13.74
C TYR A 85 -3.25 10.46 -14.35
N ASN A 86 -3.79 10.75 -15.53
CA ASN A 86 -3.58 12.03 -16.23
C ASN A 86 -4.20 13.18 -15.44
N SER A 87 -5.40 13.00 -14.91
CA SER A 87 -6.09 13.98 -14.09
C SER A 87 -5.30 14.34 -12.81
N LEU A 88 -4.72 13.36 -12.13
CA LEU A 88 -3.87 13.60 -10.95
C LEU A 88 -2.57 14.32 -11.32
N LYS A 89 -1.96 13.95 -12.44
CA LYS A 89 -0.70 14.53 -12.91
C LYS A 89 -0.86 15.98 -13.39
N GLU A 90 -1.96 16.28 -14.07
CA GLU A 90 -2.23 17.58 -14.70
C GLU A 90 -3.09 18.49 -13.82
N GLY A 91 -3.59 17.99 -12.69
CA GLY A 91 -4.38 18.76 -11.74
C GLY A 91 -3.61 19.86 -11.02
N ASN A 92 -4.33 20.70 -10.28
CA ASN A 92 -3.74 21.83 -9.54
C ASN A 92 -2.68 21.42 -8.53
N GLU A 93 -2.78 20.20 -7.99
CA GLU A 93 -1.83 19.61 -7.04
C GLU A 93 -0.52 19.19 -7.69
N ASN A 94 -0.53 18.99 -9.03
CA ASN A 94 0.62 18.60 -9.86
C ASN A 94 1.42 17.43 -9.23
N PHE A 95 0.73 16.32 -8.97
CA PHE A 95 1.35 15.13 -8.39
C PHE A 95 2.44 14.59 -9.32
N LYS A 96 3.64 14.37 -8.76
CA LYS A 96 4.71 13.68 -9.47
C LYS A 96 4.48 12.18 -9.38
N LEU A 97 3.77 11.62 -10.34
CA LEU A 97 3.43 10.20 -10.40
C LEU A 97 4.35 9.46 -11.37
N THR A 98 4.81 8.29 -10.95
CA THR A 98 5.52 7.33 -11.80
C THR A 98 4.62 6.12 -12.02
N LYS A 99 4.54 5.61 -13.24
CA LYS A 99 3.82 4.37 -13.54
C LYS A 99 4.77 3.19 -13.44
N GLU A 100 4.49 2.28 -12.52
CA GLU A 100 5.21 1.01 -12.38
C GLU A 100 4.69 -0.07 -13.36
N GLY A 101 3.53 0.17 -14.00
CA GLY A 101 2.92 -0.77 -14.93
C GLY A 101 1.96 -1.75 -14.25
N LYS A 102 1.95 -3.00 -14.73
CA LYS A 102 1.12 -4.07 -14.15
C LYS A 102 1.72 -4.50 -12.82
N ILE A 103 0.87 -4.61 -11.83
CA ILE A 103 1.29 -5.04 -10.50
C ILE A 103 1.68 -6.52 -10.51
N ASP A 104 2.90 -6.81 -10.10
CA ASP A 104 3.41 -8.18 -9.85
C ASP A 104 3.81 -8.38 -8.40
N LYS A 105 4.18 -7.29 -7.70
CA LYS A 105 4.56 -7.28 -6.28
C LYS A 105 4.05 -6.03 -5.60
N TYR A 106 3.54 -6.22 -4.38
CA TYR A 106 3.11 -5.11 -3.54
C TYR A 106 3.28 -5.45 -2.06
N LEU A 107 4.00 -4.63 -1.31
CA LEU A 107 4.23 -4.78 0.13
C LEU A 107 4.71 -6.18 0.55
N GLY A 108 5.56 -6.80 -0.27
CA GLY A 108 6.09 -8.14 -0.01
C GLY A 108 5.15 -9.28 -0.39
N VAL A 109 4.00 -8.97 -0.98
CA VAL A 109 3.08 -9.94 -1.59
C VAL A 109 3.36 -9.99 -3.09
N GLU A 110 3.55 -11.19 -3.64
CA GLU A 110 3.59 -11.43 -5.08
C GLU A 110 2.17 -11.66 -5.59
N LEU A 111 1.80 -10.98 -6.67
CA LEU A 111 0.50 -11.10 -7.31
C LEU A 111 0.67 -11.75 -8.68
N ILE A 112 0.17 -12.97 -8.82
CA ILE A 112 0.26 -13.74 -10.05
C ILE A 112 -1.09 -13.70 -10.75
N ASP A 113 -1.12 -13.09 -11.94
CA ASP A 113 -2.31 -13.05 -12.80
C ASP A 113 -2.48 -14.40 -13.49
N ASP A 114 -3.65 -15.00 -13.37
CA ASP A 114 -4.01 -16.26 -14.03
C ASP A 114 -4.40 -16.08 -15.53
N GLY A 115 -4.43 -14.83 -16.01
CA GLY A 115 -4.85 -14.49 -17.37
C GLY A 115 -6.36 -14.57 -17.60
N GLN A 116 -7.14 -14.92 -16.59
CA GLN A 116 -8.61 -15.02 -16.63
C GLN A 116 -9.31 -13.93 -15.81
N GLY A 117 -8.52 -12.96 -15.29
CA GLY A 117 -9.01 -11.85 -14.48
C GLY A 117 -8.97 -12.09 -12.97
N SER A 118 -8.34 -13.18 -12.53
CA SER A 118 -8.07 -13.46 -11.12
C SER A 118 -6.59 -13.32 -10.80
N PHE A 119 -6.31 -13.02 -9.54
CA PHE A 119 -4.93 -12.90 -9.04
C PHE A 119 -4.73 -13.86 -7.87
N GLU A 120 -3.61 -14.56 -7.89
CA GLU A 120 -3.14 -15.33 -6.75
C GLU A 120 -2.13 -14.51 -5.96
N ALA A 121 -2.37 -14.33 -4.65
CA ALA A 121 -1.47 -13.63 -3.74
C ALA A 121 -0.54 -14.63 -3.04
N ARG A 122 0.77 -14.44 -3.13
CA ARG A 122 1.80 -15.30 -2.53
C ARG A 122 2.80 -14.50 -1.72
N GLN A 123 3.33 -15.11 -0.66
CA GLN A 123 4.41 -14.54 0.16
C GLN A 123 5.57 -15.54 0.33
N PRO A 124 6.26 -15.95 -0.74
CA PRO A 124 7.28 -17.00 -0.68
C PRO A 124 8.46 -16.62 0.24
N HIS A 125 8.87 -15.35 0.24
CA HIS A 125 9.94 -14.87 1.11
C HIS A 125 9.58 -14.92 2.59
N LEU A 126 8.34 -14.57 2.95
CA LEU A 126 7.88 -14.66 4.33
C LEU A 126 7.81 -16.13 4.79
N ILE A 127 7.23 -16.99 3.95
CA ILE A 127 7.15 -18.43 4.22
C ILE A 127 8.55 -19.02 4.43
N LYS A 128 9.50 -18.71 3.54
CA LYS A 128 10.88 -19.15 3.66
C LYS A 128 11.51 -18.71 4.99
N ARG A 129 11.38 -17.44 5.35
CA ARG A 129 11.86 -16.91 6.62
C ARG A 129 11.25 -17.62 7.84
N ILE A 130 9.96 -17.91 7.81
CA ILE A 130 9.29 -18.64 8.89
C ILE A 130 9.89 -20.05 9.02
N ILE A 131 10.08 -20.76 7.92
CA ILE A 131 10.67 -22.10 7.88
C ILE A 131 12.10 -22.09 8.45
N GLU A 132 12.94 -21.17 7.99
CA GLU A 132 14.32 -20.99 8.46
C GLU A 132 14.38 -20.71 9.96
N HIS A 133 13.53 -19.80 10.47
CA HIS A 133 13.50 -19.45 11.90
C HIS A 133 12.91 -20.56 12.79
N SER A 134 12.02 -21.37 12.26
CA SER A 134 11.40 -22.46 13.01
C SER A 134 12.25 -23.74 13.06
N GLY A 135 13.36 -23.81 12.31
CA GLY A 135 14.20 -25.00 12.21
C GLY A 135 13.52 -26.19 11.53
N LEU A 136 12.41 -25.94 10.81
CA LEU A 136 11.59 -26.98 10.17
C LEU A 136 12.11 -27.42 8.79
N GLU A 137 13.24 -26.90 8.32
CA GLU A 137 13.78 -27.22 7.00
C GLU A 137 13.95 -28.74 6.76
N ALA A 138 14.35 -29.48 7.80
CA ALA A 138 14.53 -30.93 7.72
C ALA A 138 13.21 -31.72 7.78
N SER A 139 12.10 -31.09 8.20
CA SER A 139 10.81 -31.76 8.38
C SER A 139 9.86 -31.62 7.19
N LEU A 140 10.19 -30.76 6.23
CA LEU A 140 9.35 -30.48 5.05
C LEU A 140 9.21 -31.68 4.09
N THR A 141 10.09 -32.68 4.20
CA THR A 141 9.98 -33.94 3.44
C THR A 141 8.79 -34.82 3.88
N ASN A 142 8.20 -34.54 5.04
CA ASN A 142 7.07 -35.24 5.62
C ASN A 142 5.85 -34.35 5.81
N SER A 143 5.59 -33.40 4.89
CA SER A 143 4.41 -32.57 4.94
C SER A 143 3.14 -33.42 4.76
N ARG A 144 2.63 -33.95 5.86
CA ARG A 144 1.22 -34.33 5.92
C ARG A 144 0.46 -33.02 6.02
N PRO A 145 -0.40 -32.67 5.04
CA PRO A 145 -1.35 -31.60 5.24
C PRO A 145 -2.11 -31.92 6.51
N THR A 146 -2.08 -31.03 7.48
CA THR A 146 -2.87 -31.19 8.71
C THR A 146 -4.33 -31.21 8.27
N PRO A 147 -5.06 -32.34 8.41
CA PRO A 147 -6.42 -32.45 7.87
C PRO A 147 -7.43 -31.53 8.56
N ALA A 148 -6.98 -30.78 9.55
CA ALA A 148 -7.85 -30.06 10.47
C ALA A 148 -8.18 -28.62 10.04
N THR A 149 -7.37 -27.95 9.21
CA THR A 149 -7.58 -26.51 8.94
C THR A 149 -8.70 -26.21 7.97
N LEU A 150 -8.85 -26.98 6.91
CA LEU A 150 -9.94 -26.78 5.94
C LEU A 150 -11.35 -27.07 6.51
N PRO A 151 -11.56 -28.19 7.25
CA PRO A 151 -12.84 -28.44 7.90
C PRO A 151 -13.18 -27.44 9.02
N LEU A 152 -12.19 -26.91 9.75
CA LEU A 152 -12.41 -25.90 10.80
C LEU A 152 -12.85 -24.57 10.21
N LEU A 153 -12.16 -24.05 9.20
CA LEU A 153 -12.54 -22.82 8.49
C LEU A 153 -13.93 -22.91 7.86
N TYR A 154 -14.24 -24.02 7.21
CA TYR A 154 -15.54 -24.23 6.57
C TYR A 154 -16.71 -24.28 7.56
N LYS A 155 -16.51 -24.81 8.77
CA LYS A 155 -17.56 -24.90 9.79
C LYS A 155 -17.69 -23.63 10.61
N ASP A 156 -16.62 -22.88 10.83
CA ASP A 156 -16.66 -21.56 11.45
C ASP A 156 -17.42 -20.57 10.56
N LEU A 157 -17.23 -20.63 9.25
CA LEU A 157 -17.99 -19.83 8.30
C LEU A 157 -19.50 -20.18 8.26
N GLN A 158 -19.88 -21.41 8.64
CA GLN A 158 -21.29 -21.83 8.73
C GLN A 158 -21.92 -21.69 10.11
N GLY A 159 -21.20 -21.11 11.10
CA GLY A 159 -21.74 -20.83 12.44
C GLY A 159 -22.09 -22.08 13.24
N THR A 160 -21.50 -23.22 12.96
CA THR A 160 -21.68 -24.44 13.76
C THR A 160 -20.66 -24.47 14.88
N ASN A 161 -21.15 -24.33 16.13
CA ASN A 161 -20.34 -24.53 17.34
C ASN A 161 -19.68 -25.91 17.34
N ARG A 162 -18.35 -25.94 17.28
CA ARG A 162 -17.59 -27.16 17.52
C ARG A 162 -16.94 -27.11 18.90
N LYS A 163 -17.11 -28.21 19.63
CA LYS A 163 -16.20 -28.56 20.70
C LYS A 163 -14.93 -29.13 20.04
N TYR A 164 -13.80 -28.56 20.39
CA TYR A 164 -12.48 -29.10 20.06
C TYR A 164 -12.23 -30.25 21.07
N ASP A 165 -12.18 -31.46 20.60
CA ASP A 165 -11.65 -32.61 21.35
C ASP A 165 -10.13 -32.71 21.12
#